data_fb85387a3ebbbf59d027ea29325d6740
#
_entry.id   fb85387a3ebbbf59d027ea29325d6740
#
_cell.length_a   1.000
_cell.length_b   1.000
_cell.length_c   1.000
_cell.angle_alpha   90.00
_cell.angle_beta   90.00
_cell.angle_gamma   90.00
#
_symmetry.space_group_name_H-M   'P 1'
#
loop_
_entity.id
_entity.type
_entity.pdbx_description
1 polymer ?
#
loop_
_entity_poly.entity_id
_entity_poly.type
_entity_poly.pdbx_seq_one_letter_code
_entity_poly.pdbx_strand_id
1 'polypeptide(L)'
;MAYSKSNFYKYVAPDVNQAPSPVVEDTVEDVIIDFCQKTSFYRQWLEDHIEVSVDDEEVELDLPDDTAVVEIISIQAVESDGSYGGFIDPDTFMFSNQGDEPRIIFNDPSNEEYTARVRAALRPVVGFTDVPDWIYEDWRDAIVDGVKYRLLAMRSKPWYALQESEQHRVWYEREVRKASASVVLETINKVKRPTSRYI
;
A
#
# COMPACT_ATOMS: atom_id res chain seq x y z
N MET A 1 14.34 -12.18 -6.13
CA MET A 1 14.58 -13.03 -4.94
C MET A 1 13.49 -12.73 -3.95
N ALA A 2 12.75 -13.72 -3.48
CA ALA A 2 11.74 -13.45 -2.47
C ALA A 2 12.40 -13.17 -1.11
N TYR A 3 12.05 -12.07 -0.46
CA TYR A 3 12.47 -11.78 0.90
C TYR A 3 11.39 -12.26 1.88
N SER A 4 11.80 -12.74 3.04
CA SER A 4 10.89 -13.13 4.11
C SER A 4 11.00 -12.20 5.32
N LYS A 5 10.01 -12.24 6.21
CA LYS A 5 10.02 -11.45 7.46
C LYS A 5 11.25 -11.74 8.32
N SER A 6 11.75 -12.98 8.29
CA SER A 6 12.96 -13.37 9.02
C SER A 6 14.24 -12.66 8.55
N ASN A 7 14.26 -12.14 7.31
CA ASN A 7 15.43 -11.39 6.81
C ASN A 7 15.70 -10.11 7.59
N PHE A 8 14.69 -9.57 8.29
CA PHE A 8 14.82 -8.37 9.14
C PHE A 8 15.45 -8.66 10.50
N TYR A 9 15.37 -9.92 10.98
CA TYR A 9 15.85 -10.29 12.31
C TYR A 9 17.28 -9.85 12.58
N LYS A 10 18.19 -10.05 11.63
CA LYS A 10 19.61 -9.69 11.76
C LYS A 10 19.87 -8.19 12.00
N TYR A 11 18.92 -7.33 11.60
CA TYR A 11 19.03 -5.87 11.80
C TYR A 11 18.35 -5.39 13.09
N VAL A 12 17.42 -6.18 13.61
CA VAL A 12 16.64 -5.87 14.82
C VAL A 12 17.31 -6.46 16.06
N ALA A 13 17.78 -7.70 15.98
CA ALA A 13 18.33 -8.44 17.11
C ALA A 13 19.47 -7.77 17.90
N PRO A 14 20.37 -6.99 17.26
CA PRO A 14 21.43 -6.31 18.03
C PRO A 14 20.91 -5.36 19.10
N ASP A 15 19.81 -4.65 18.82
CA ASP A 15 19.24 -3.64 19.73
C ASP A 15 18.11 -4.20 20.60
N VAL A 16 17.46 -5.27 20.13
CA VAL A 16 16.35 -5.92 20.85
C VAL A 16 16.79 -7.34 21.28
N ASN A 17 17.86 -7.37 22.05
CA ASN A 17 18.43 -8.62 22.53
C ASN A 17 17.38 -9.44 23.32
N GLN A 18 17.33 -10.75 23.09
CA GLN A 18 16.42 -11.73 23.71
C GLN A 18 14.97 -11.70 23.18
N ALA A 19 14.62 -10.89 22.20
CA ALA A 19 13.31 -11.02 21.57
C ALA A 19 13.27 -12.31 20.73
N PRO A 20 12.26 -13.18 20.94
CA PRO A 20 12.12 -14.39 20.13
C PRO A 20 11.84 -14.04 18.65
N SER A 21 12.42 -14.83 17.73
CA SER A 21 12.23 -14.63 16.28
C SER A 21 10.76 -14.49 15.86
N PRO A 22 9.81 -15.32 16.34
CA PRO A 22 8.40 -15.15 15.99
C PRO A 22 7.84 -13.79 16.38
N VAL A 23 8.20 -13.26 17.56
CA VAL A 23 7.72 -11.93 18.00
C VAL A 23 8.28 -10.82 17.11
N VAL A 24 9.52 -10.96 16.65
CA VAL A 24 10.12 -10.01 15.71
C VAL A 24 9.41 -10.11 14.36
N GLU A 25 9.16 -11.31 13.85
CA GLU A 25 8.49 -11.53 12.55
C GLU A 25 7.05 -11.01 12.55
N ASP A 26 6.28 -11.24 13.61
CA ASP A 26 4.93 -10.69 13.78
C ASP A 26 4.98 -9.16 13.80
N THR A 27 5.98 -8.59 14.52
CA THR A 27 6.13 -7.12 14.56
C THR A 27 6.57 -6.55 13.21
N VAL A 28 7.39 -7.26 12.43
CA VAL A 28 7.75 -6.88 11.06
C VAL A 28 6.51 -6.83 10.18
N GLU A 29 5.65 -7.84 10.27
CA GLU A 29 4.38 -7.88 9.55
C GLU A 29 3.51 -6.66 9.85
N ASP A 30 3.28 -6.40 11.13
CA ASP A 30 2.49 -5.26 11.59
C ASP A 30 3.05 -3.92 11.09
N VAL A 31 4.38 -3.77 11.08
CA VAL A 31 5.03 -2.53 10.66
C VAL A 31 4.95 -2.34 9.15
N ILE A 32 5.10 -3.41 8.37
CA ILE A 32 4.97 -3.35 6.91
C ILE A 32 3.54 -2.94 6.52
N ILE A 33 2.53 -3.56 7.13
CA ILE A 33 1.12 -3.21 6.90
C ILE A 33 0.86 -1.74 7.27
N ASP A 34 1.31 -1.30 8.44
CA ASP A 34 1.17 0.09 8.91
C ASP A 34 1.89 1.09 7.97
N PHE A 35 3.09 0.75 7.50
CA PHE A 35 3.83 1.56 6.54
C PHE A 35 3.07 1.74 5.23
N CYS A 36 2.57 0.65 4.64
CA CYS A 36 1.78 0.71 3.41
C CYS A 36 0.50 1.53 3.60
N GLN A 37 -0.21 1.34 4.72
CA GLN A 37 -1.44 2.10 5.03
C GLN A 37 -1.18 3.60 5.18
N LYS A 38 -0.10 4.00 5.85
CA LYS A 38 0.21 5.41 6.11
C LYS A 38 0.77 6.14 4.92
N THR A 39 1.43 5.41 4.02
CA THR A 39 2.16 6.03 2.91
C THR A 39 1.42 5.94 1.59
N SER A 40 0.49 5.01 1.44
CA SER A 40 -0.11 4.63 0.15
C SER A 40 0.98 4.45 -0.93
N PHE A 41 2.14 3.96 -0.52
CA PHE A 41 3.33 3.88 -1.40
C PHE A 41 3.24 2.72 -2.39
N TYR A 42 2.63 1.59 -1.97
CA TYR A 42 2.47 0.42 -2.82
C TYR A 42 1.32 0.63 -3.82
N ARG A 43 1.62 1.29 -4.93
CA ARG A 43 0.65 1.67 -5.97
C ARG A 43 0.88 0.86 -7.23
N GLN A 44 -0.16 0.19 -7.70
CA GLN A 44 -0.12 -0.50 -9.00
C GLN A 44 -1.45 -0.39 -9.74
N TRP A 45 -1.40 -0.61 -11.05
CA TRP A 45 -2.57 -0.95 -11.83
C TRP A 45 -2.92 -2.40 -11.52
N LEU A 46 -4.19 -2.67 -11.24
CA LEU A 46 -4.67 -4.03 -11.15
C LEU A 46 -4.54 -4.69 -12.53
N GLU A 47 -4.20 -5.98 -12.54
CA GLU A 47 -3.93 -6.72 -13.78
C GLU A 47 -5.20 -6.87 -14.60
N ASP A 48 -6.32 -7.17 -13.94
CA ASP A 48 -7.61 -7.34 -14.58
C ASP A 48 -8.33 -6.00 -14.75
N HIS A 49 -8.96 -5.87 -15.91
CA HIS A 49 -9.87 -4.78 -16.18
C HIS A 49 -11.22 -5.09 -15.55
N ILE A 50 -11.87 -4.06 -15.00
CA ILE A 50 -13.25 -4.17 -14.57
C ILE A 50 -14.19 -3.93 -15.76
N GLU A 51 -15.23 -4.72 -15.87
CA GLU A 51 -16.34 -4.51 -16.80
C GLU A 51 -17.47 -3.85 -16.03
N VAL A 52 -17.90 -2.68 -16.47
CA VAL A 52 -19.01 -1.94 -15.89
C VAL A 52 -20.18 -2.02 -16.86
N SER A 53 -21.21 -2.74 -16.46
CA SER A 53 -22.43 -2.88 -17.27
C SER A 53 -23.38 -1.69 -17.03
N VAL A 54 -24.40 -1.60 -17.89
CA VAL A 54 -25.45 -0.58 -17.72
C VAL A 54 -26.16 -0.81 -16.38
N ASP A 55 -26.37 0.28 -15.66
CA ASP A 55 -27.03 0.30 -14.35
C ASP A 55 -26.28 -0.44 -13.21
N ASP A 56 -25.01 -0.86 -13.42
CA ASP A 56 -24.22 -1.40 -12.30
C ASP A 56 -23.99 -0.35 -11.23
N GLU A 57 -24.44 -0.67 -10.00
CA GLU A 57 -24.20 0.16 -8.82
C GLU A 57 -22.88 -0.19 -8.14
N GLU A 58 -22.42 -1.43 -8.28
CA GLU A 58 -21.16 -1.92 -7.68
C GLU A 58 -20.44 -2.92 -8.58
N VAL A 59 -19.10 -2.87 -8.54
CA VAL A 59 -18.21 -3.78 -9.26
C VAL A 59 -17.15 -4.33 -8.31
N GLU A 60 -16.97 -5.65 -8.32
CA GLU A 60 -15.94 -6.34 -7.55
C GLU A 60 -14.55 -6.10 -8.13
N LEU A 61 -13.55 -6.07 -7.24
CA LEU A 61 -12.15 -5.94 -7.63
C LEU A 61 -11.42 -7.26 -7.43
N ASP A 62 -10.80 -7.75 -8.49
CA ASP A 62 -9.84 -8.84 -8.37
C ASP A 62 -8.48 -8.29 -7.94
N LEU A 63 -8.00 -8.75 -6.80
CA LEU A 63 -6.76 -8.28 -6.18
C LEU A 63 -5.65 -9.31 -6.34
N PRO A 64 -4.40 -8.85 -6.46
CA PRO A 64 -3.27 -9.75 -6.34
C PRO A 64 -3.30 -10.53 -5.03
N ASP A 65 -2.86 -11.79 -5.08
CA ASP A 65 -2.77 -12.65 -3.91
C ASP A 65 -2.07 -11.94 -2.72
N ASP A 66 -2.54 -12.23 -1.52
CA ASP A 66 -2.00 -11.69 -0.27
C ASP A 66 -2.02 -10.15 -0.16
N THR A 67 -2.89 -9.46 -0.93
CA THR A 67 -3.02 -8.00 -0.84
C THR A 67 -4.43 -7.54 -0.48
N ALA A 68 -4.52 -6.32 0.05
CA ALA A 68 -5.76 -5.62 0.32
C ALA A 68 -5.64 -4.16 -0.13
N VAL A 69 -6.76 -3.58 -0.56
CA VAL A 69 -6.81 -2.17 -0.97
C VAL A 69 -6.71 -1.25 0.25
N VAL A 70 -5.87 -0.23 0.14
CA VAL A 70 -5.83 0.92 1.06
C VAL A 70 -6.73 2.03 0.53
N GLU A 71 -6.56 2.39 -0.74
CA GLU A 71 -7.37 3.40 -1.44
C GLU A 71 -7.38 3.16 -2.95
N ILE A 72 -8.43 3.59 -3.63
CA ILE A 72 -8.47 3.68 -5.09
C ILE A 72 -7.88 5.03 -5.50
N ILE A 73 -6.83 4.99 -6.32
CA ILE A 73 -6.11 6.19 -6.75
C ILE A 73 -6.74 6.79 -8.01
N SER A 74 -7.10 5.95 -8.97
CA SER A 74 -7.73 6.38 -10.21
C SER A 74 -8.36 5.20 -10.94
N ILE A 75 -9.42 5.48 -11.67
CA ILE A 75 -10.05 4.59 -12.62
C ILE A 75 -9.90 5.23 -14.02
N GLN A 76 -9.54 4.44 -15.01
CA GLN A 76 -9.35 4.92 -16.37
C GLN A 76 -10.09 4.01 -17.35
N ALA A 77 -10.93 4.60 -18.19
CA ALA A 77 -11.63 3.88 -19.24
C ALA A 77 -10.64 3.24 -20.22
N VAL A 78 -11.02 2.09 -20.76
CA VAL A 78 -10.30 1.36 -21.81
C VAL A 78 -11.21 1.32 -23.04
N GLU A 79 -10.71 1.87 -24.14
CA GLU A 79 -11.44 1.92 -25.40
C GLU A 79 -11.49 0.53 -26.08
N SER A 80 -12.42 0.33 -26.98
CA SER A 80 -12.61 -0.95 -27.70
C SER A 80 -11.40 -1.41 -28.53
N ASP A 81 -10.50 -0.48 -28.87
CA ASP A 81 -9.24 -0.77 -29.56
C ASP A 81 -8.09 -1.07 -28.58
N GLY A 82 -8.36 -1.12 -27.26
CA GLY A 82 -7.38 -1.34 -26.21
C GLY A 82 -6.58 -0.09 -25.82
N SER A 83 -6.87 1.06 -26.41
CA SER A 83 -6.27 2.33 -25.99
C SER A 83 -6.87 2.81 -24.67
N TYR A 84 -6.13 3.69 -23.96
CA TYR A 84 -6.60 4.22 -22.69
C TYR A 84 -7.33 5.55 -22.90
N GLY A 85 -8.59 5.57 -22.51
CA GLY A 85 -9.46 6.74 -22.54
C GLY A 85 -9.24 7.72 -21.39
N GLY A 86 -10.27 8.47 -21.06
CA GLY A 86 -10.26 9.45 -19.96
C GLY A 86 -10.22 8.80 -18.57
N PHE A 87 -9.78 9.58 -17.58
CA PHE A 87 -9.95 9.21 -16.17
C PHE A 87 -11.38 9.46 -15.75
N ILE A 88 -11.93 8.53 -14.96
CA ILE A 88 -13.23 8.69 -14.31
C ILE A 88 -13.06 9.63 -13.13
N ASP A 89 -14.03 10.55 -12.97
CA ASP A 89 -14.01 11.53 -11.90
C ASP A 89 -14.06 10.85 -10.53
N PRO A 90 -13.10 11.10 -9.63
CA PRO A 90 -13.08 10.50 -8.29
C PRO A 90 -14.36 10.71 -7.47
N ASP A 91 -15.09 11.79 -7.73
CA ASP A 91 -16.34 12.11 -7.02
C ASP A 91 -17.52 11.22 -7.46
N THR A 92 -17.37 10.45 -8.53
CA THR A 92 -18.43 9.58 -9.07
C THR A 92 -18.43 8.16 -8.52
N PHE A 93 -17.42 7.78 -7.74
CA PHE A 93 -17.34 6.46 -7.14
C PHE A 93 -16.83 6.49 -5.70
N MET A 94 -17.15 5.45 -4.95
CA MET A 94 -16.63 5.19 -3.61
C MET A 94 -16.02 3.79 -3.58
N PHE A 95 -15.02 3.62 -2.72
CA PHE A 95 -14.46 2.31 -2.42
C PHE A 95 -15.10 1.75 -1.16
N SER A 96 -15.57 0.51 -1.22
CA SER A 96 -16.09 -0.23 -0.08
C SER A 96 -15.25 -1.49 0.18
N ASN A 97 -14.87 -1.67 1.43
CA ASN A 97 -14.20 -2.88 1.91
C ASN A 97 -15.11 -3.59 2.94
N GLN A 98 -16.44 -3.49 2.75
CA GLN A 98 -17.43 -4.15 3.58
C GLN A 98 -17.72 -5.55 3.03
N GLY A 99 -17.37 -6.58 3.78
CA GLY A 99 -17.49 -7.97 3.37
C GLY A 99 -16.13 -8.59 3.01
N ASP A 100 -16.16 -9.75 2.38
CA ASP A 100 -14.96 -10.53 2.02
C ASP A 100 -14.31 -10.05 0.73
N GLU A 101 -15.00 -9.22 -0.07
CA GLU A 101 -14.55 -8.78 -1.38
C GLU A 101 -14.56 -7.25 -1.48
N PRO A 102 -13.45 -6.63 -1.94
CA PRO A 102 -13.36 -5.19 -2.15
C PRO A 102 -14.18 -4.78 -3.38
N ARG A 103 -14.94 -3.69 -3.27
CA ARG A 103 -15.85 -3.22 -4.33
C ARG A 103 -15.71 -1.73 -4.59
N ILE A 104 -15.93 -1.35 -5.85
CA ILE A 104 -16.17 0.04 -6.24
C ILE A 104 -17.68 0.22 -6.33
N ILE A 105 -18.19 1.26 -5.68
CA ILE A 105 -19.60 1.66 -5.70
C ILE A 105 -19.68 2.96 -6.51
N PHE A 106 -20.48 2.95 -7.58
CA PHE A 106 -20.70 4.13 -8.41
C PHE A 106 -21.87 4.95 -7.85
N ASN A 107 -21.64 6.24 -7.65
CA ASN A 107 -22.68 7.17 -7.15
C ASN A 107 -23.76 7.44 -8.20
N ASP A 108 -23.42 7.31 -9.47
CA ASP A 108 -24.32 7.47 -10.62
C ASP A 108 -24.00 6.36 -11.61
N PRO A 109 -24.87 5.31 -11.68
CA PRO A 109 -24.66 4.20 -12.59
C PRO A 109 -24.50 4.63 -14.02
N SER A 110 -23.63 3.95 -14.76
CA SER A 110 -23.40 4.27 -16.16
C SER A 110 -24.61 3.93 -17.04
N ASN A 111 -24.91 4.79 -17.99
CA ASN A 111 -25.89 4.50 -19.04
C ASN A 111 -25.30 3.70 -20.21
N GLU A 112 -24.00 3.46 -20.21
CA GLU A 112 -23.27 2.74 -21.26
C GLU A 112 -22.32 1.72 -20.63
N GLU A 113 -22.18 0.57 -21.30
CA GLU A 113 -21.19 -0.43 -20.94
C GLU A 113 -19.80 0.07 -21.28
N TYR A 114 -18.85 -0.09 -20.36
CA TYR A 114 -17.44 0.21 -20.60
C TYR A 114 -16.51 -0.68 -19.81
N THR A 115 -15.30 -0.81 -20.31
CA THR A 115 -14.21 -1.48 -19.61
C THR A 115 -13.31 -0.42 -18.96
N ALA A 116 -12.83 -0.67 -17.76
CA ALA A 116 -11.91 0.24 -17.10
C ALA A 116 -10.78 -0.51 -16.39
N ARG A 117 -9.64 0.15 -16.24
CA ARG A 117 -8.57 -0.31 -15.38
C ARG A 117 -8.52 0.52 -14.10
N VAL A 118 -8.16 -0.15 -13.01
CA VAL A 118 -8.12 0.46 -11.69
C VAL A 118 -6.67 0.56 -11.22
N ARG A 119 -6.28 1.73 -10.73
CA ARG A 119 -5.03 1.93 -10.00
C ARG A 119 -5.33 2.05 -8.52
N ALA A 120 -4.78 1.15 -7.73
CA ALA A 120 -4.99 1.10 -6.30
C ALA A 120 -3.67 1.24 -5.51
N ALA A 121 -3.76 1.82 -4.32
CA ALA A 121 -2.76 1.64 -3.29
C ALA A 121 -3.10 0.39 -2.49
N LEU A 122 -2.14 -0.51 -2.37
CA LEU A 122 -2.30 -1.81 -1.74
C LEU A 122 -1.48 -1.89 -0.44
N ARG A 123 -1.82 -2.87 0.37
CA ARG A 123 -1.01 -3.35 1.49
C ARG A 123 -1.03 -4.88 1.52
N PRO A 124 -0.03 -5.54 2.08
CA PRO A 124 -0.14 -6.96 2.36
C PRO A 124 -1.27 -7.26 3.34
N VAL A 125 -1.89 -8.45 3.22
CA VAL A 125 -2.82 -8.96 4.23
C VAL A 125 -2.07 -9.55 5.43
N VAL A 126 -2.76 -9.72 6.55
CA VAL A 126 -2.18 -10.41 7.72
C VAL A 126 -1.85 -11.85 7.33
N GLY A 127 -0.67 -12.30 7.70
CA GLY A 127 -0.18 -13.65 7.38
C GLY A 127 0.55 -13.79 6.05
N PHE A 128 0.80 -12.69 5.33
CA PHE A 128 1.59 -12.76 4.10
C PHE A 128 2.96 -13.42 4.32
N THR A 129 3.45 -14.14 3.32
CA THR A 129 4.72 -14.89 3.41
C THR A 129 5.90 -14.10 2.85
N ASP A 130 5.70 -13.49 1.70
CA ASP A 130 6.75 -12.83 0.94
C ASP A 130 6.69 -11.32 1.11
N VAL A 131 7.82 -10.75 1.53
CA VAL A 131 7.97 -9.30 1.63
C VAL A 131 8.24 -8.75 0.22
N PRO A 132 7.47 -7.78 -0.26
CA PRO A 132 7.74 -7.14 -1.54
C PRO A 132 9.17 -6.61 -1.64
N ASP A 133 9.84 -6.88 -2.77
CA ASP A 133 11.26 -6.55 -2.99
C ASP A 133 11.57 -5.08 -2.70
N TRP A 134 10.72 -4.16 -3.15
CA TRP A 134 10.86 -2.71 -2.94
C TRP A 134 10.83 -2.30 -1.46
N ILE A 135 10.09 -3.02 -0.58
CA ILE A 135 10.11 -2.78 0.88
C ILE A 135 11.49 -3.11 1.43
N TYR A 136 12.03 -4.25 1.04
CA TYR A 136 13.32 -4.69 1.56
C TYR A 136 14.49 -3.91 0.98
N GLU A 137 14.43 -3.52 -0.27
CA GLU A 137 15.52 -2.82 -0.95
C GLU A 137 15.53 -1.32 -0.62
N ASP A 138 14.37 -0.66 -0.66
CA ASP A 138 14.29 0.80 -0.54
C ASP A 138 13.92 1.28 0.87
N TRP A 139 13.12 0.50 1.62
CA TRP A 139 12.54 0.94 2.90
C TRP A 139 12.91 0.06 4.09
N ARG A 140 13.85 -0.86 3.93
CA ARG A 140 14.28 -1.78 5.00
C ARG A 140 14.58 -1.05 6.30
N ASP A 141 15.35 0.03 6.24
CA ASP A 141 15.80 0.73 7.44
C ASP A 141 14.64 1.41 8.15
N ALA A 142 13.66 1.93 7.41
CA ALA A 142 12.41 2.45 7.96
C ALA A 142 11.61 1.36 8.68
N ILE A 143 11.46 0.18 8.05
CA ILE A 143 10.77 -0.97 8.68
C ILE A 143 11.52 -1.42 9.94
N VAL A 144 12.85 -1.51 9.90
CA VAL A 144 13.68 -1.87 11.07
C VAL A 144 13.47 -0.88 12.22
N ASP A 145 13.45 0.43 11.95
CA ASP A 145 13.19 1.44 12.98
C ASP A 145 11.76 1.32 13.54
N GLY A 146 10.76 1.06 12.70
CA GLY A 146 9.39 0.81 13.14
C GLY A 146 9.27 -0.43 14.05
N VAL A 147 9.99 -1.50 13.72
CA VAL A 147 10.04 -2.74 14.52
C VAL A 147 10.73 -2.50 15.87
N LYS A 148 11.89 -1.85 15.87
CA LYS A 148 12.61 -1.50 17.11
C LYS A 148 11.77 -0.59 18.01
N TYR A 149 11.13 0.43 17.43
CA TYR A 149 10.20 1.29 18.15
C TYR A 149 9.13 0.48 18.88
N ARG A 150 8.44 -0.44 18.20
CA ARG A 150 7.36 -1.23 18.81
C ARG A 150 7.86 -2.22 19.86
N LEU A 151 8.95 -2.93 19.57
CA LEU A 151 9.51 -3.92 20.49
C LEU A 151 10.06 -3.28 21.75
N LEU A 152 10.86 -2.21 21.63
CA LEU A 152 11.46 -1.49 22.77
C LEU A 152 10.41 -0.78 23.65
N ALA A 153 9.21 -0.52 23.12
CA ALA A 153 8.09 0.03 23.91
C ALA A 153 7.34 -1.03 24.73
N MET A 154 7.59 -2.32 24.52
CA MET A 154 6.88 -3.41 25.22
C MET A 154 7.27 -3.47 26.69
N ARG A 155 6.44 -2.90 27.56
CA ARG A 155 6.65 -2.93 29.02
C ARG A 155 6.72 -4.37 29.53
N SER A 156 7.48 -4.57 30.59
CA SER A 156 7.66 -5.90 31.23
C SER A 156 8.39 -6.95 30.37
N LYS A 157 9.05 -6.54 29.32
CA LYS A 157 9.93 -7.42 28.52
C LYS A 157 11.40 -7.11 28.82
N PRO A 158 12.31 -8.10 28.71
CA PRO A 158 13.72 -7.90 28.98
C PRO A 158 14.40 -6.85 28.10
N TRP A 159 13.85 -6.61 26.92
CA TRP A 159 14.32 -5.64 25.93
C TRP A 159 13.65 -4.26 26.01
N TYR A 160 12.86 -4.00 27.04
CA TYR A 160 12.21 -2.70 27.21
C TYR A 160 13.20 -1.55 27.39
N ALA A 161 13.14 -0.56 26.50
CA ALA A 161 13.99 0.63 26.52
C ALA A 161 13.23 1.83 25.92
N LEU A 162 12.47 2.54 26.77
CA LEU A 162 11.54 3.59 26.30
C LEU A 162 12.25 4.73 25.58
N GLN A 163 13.41 5.16 26.05
CA GLN A 163 14.15 6.28 25.44
C GLN A 163 14.63 5.91 24.03
N GLU A 164 15.14 4.72 23.85
CA GLU A 164 15.57 4.21 22.55
C GLU A 164 14.37 3.99 21.63
N SER A 165 13.26 3.47 22.17
CA SER A 165 12.00 3.34 21.45
C SER A 165 11.56 4.68 20.85
N GLU A 166 11.55 5.77 21.64
CA GLU A 166 11.16 7.09 21.15
C GLU A 166 12.08 7.62 20.04
N GLN A 167 13.37 7.31 20.11
CA GLN A 167 14.31 7.67 19.04
C GLN A 167 14.00 6.95 17.73
N HIS A 168 13.76 5.64 17.78
CA HIS A 168 13.37 4.84 16.62
C HIS A 168 12.00 5.27 16.07
N ARG A 169 11.06 5.67 16.94
CA ARG A 169 9.77 6.23 16.52
C ARG A 169 9.95 7.48 15.66
N VAL A 170 10.80 8.42 16.09
CA VAL A 170 11.07 9.65 15.34
C VAL A 170 11.68 9.35 13.96
N TRP A 171 12.59 8.38 13.87
CA TRP A 171 13.19 7.97 12.60
C TRP A 171 12.17 7.31 11.68
N TYR A 172 11.37 6.37 12.19
CA TYR A 172 10.30 5.73 11.44
C TYR A 172 9.29 6.75 10.89
N GLU A 173 8.79 7.65 11.73
CA GLU A 173 7.83 8.68 11.30
C GLU A 173 8.41 9.64 10.26
N ARG A 174 9.70 9.92 10.32
CA ARG A 174 10.39 10.72 9.32
C ARG A 174 10.39 10.01 7.95
N GLU A 175 10.73 8.74 7.92
CA GLU A 175 10.74 7.97 6.67
C GLU A 175 9.32 7.74 6.11
N VAL A 176 8.32 7.53 6.97
CA VAL A 176 6.91 7.50 6.57
C VAL A 176 6.51 8.80 5.87
N ARG A 177 6.85 9.96 6.44
CA ARG A 177 6.57 11.28 5.83
C ARG A 177 7.30 11.45 4.50
N LYS A 178 8.53 10.98 4.39
CA LYS A 178 9.31 11.02 3.15
C LYS A 178 8.68 10.14 2.06
N ALA A 179 8.23 8.93 2.40
CA ALA A 179 7.54 8.04 1.49
C ALA A 179 6.22 8.67 0.99
N SER A 180 5.40 9.19 1.91
CA SER A 180 4.14 9.88 1.55
C SER A 180 4.39 11.10 0.66
N ALA A 181 5.43 11.89 0.96
CA ALA A 181 5.78 13.05 0.12
C ALA A 181 6.23 12.65 -1.29
N SER A 182 6.95 11.54 -1.44
CA SER A 182 7.37 11.04 -2.77
C SER A 182 6.18 10.64 -3.62
N VAL A 183 5.16 10.05 -3.00
CA VAL A 183 3.89 9.67 -3.62
C VAL A 183 3.13 10.89 -4.15
N VAL A 184 3.04 11.94 -3.34
CA VAL A 184 2.40 13.21 -3.75
C VAL A 184 3.16 13.87 -4.91
N LEU A 185 4.49 13.89 -4.86
CA LEU A 185 5.33 14.46 -5.91
C LEU A 185 5.21 13.68 -7.23
N GLU A 186 5.10 12.36 -7.19
CA GLU A 186 4.86 11.55 -8.39
C GLU A 186 3.53 11.93 -9.04
N THR A 187 2.49 12.10 -8.25
CA THR A 187 1.16 12.49 -8.72
C THR A 187 1.19 13.89 -9.38
N ILE A 188 1.82 14.88 -8.73
CA ILE A 188 1.94 16.24 -9.25
C ILE A 188 2.74 16.27 -10.56
N ASN A 189 3.83 15.52 -10.66
CA ASN A 189 4.67 15.49 -11.85
C ASN A 189 3.99 14.84 -13.06
N LYS A 190 3.10 13.86 -12.83
CA LYS A 190 2.28 13.26 -13.89
C LYS A 190 1.22 14.23 -14.42
N VAL A 191 0.63 15.05 -13.55
CA VAL A 191 -0.36 16.07 -13.94
C VAL A 191 0.29 17.22 -14.71
N LYS A 192 1.55 17.55 -14.45
CA LYS A 192 2.26 18.68 -15.06
C LYS A 192 2.91 18.41 -16.42
N ARG A 193 2.76 17.24 -17.02
CA ARG A 193 3.22 17.01 -18.39
C ARG A 193 2.12 17.46 -19.37
N PRO A 194 2.14 18.71 -19.88
CA PRO A 194 1.24 19.06 -20.97
C PRO A 194 1.67 18.21 -22.17
N THR A 195 0.72 17.46 -22.71
CA THR A 195 0.87 16.89 -24.04
C THR A 195 1.04 18.06 -24.99
N SER A 196 2.26 18.29 -25.47
CA SER A 196 2.53 19.26 -26.53
C SER A 196 1.74 18.80 -27.76
N ARG A 197 0.58 19.44 -27.98
CA ARG A 197 -0.08 19.39 -29.29
C ARG A 197 0.77 20.23 -30.23
N TYR A 198 1.63 19.59 -30.97
CA TYR A 198 2.14 20.22 -32.18
C TYR A 198 0.98 20.27 -33.18
N ILE A 199 0.64 21.49 -33.55
CA ILE A 199 -0.24 21.83 -34.68
C ILE A 199 0.58 21.59 -35.97
#